data_c439462663ec6ad9ec06fca2b0d0c0dc
#
_entry.id   c439462663ec6ad9ec06fca2b0d0c0dc
#
_cell.length_a   1.000
_cell.length_b   1.000
_cell.length_c   1.000
_cell.angle_alpha   90.00
_cell.angle_beta   90.00
_cell.angle_gamma   90.00
#
_symmetry.space_group_name_H-M   'P 1'
#
loop_
_entity.id
_entity.type
_entity.pdbx_description
1 polymer ?
#
loop_
_entity_poly.entity_id
_entity_poly.type
_entity_poly.pdbx_seq_one_letter_code
_entity_poly.pdbx_strand_id
1 'polypeptide(L)'
;MVPEAHLACLEDDALALSRALSGPLAVPVPSTPGWTLRDLGFHVGGVHRFWDFVVRTGATTNEGAPAVERPDDDALSGWFLDGAAQLRRTLVDAPLGRKVWSWSQHDDVAFVIRRMAQETAMHRWDAENALGEARPIEPTELAVDGVDEFFDTQIAEDFLGPGGERIGLVASDGPARWLATVADGSVTCVRAEGEADAVVRASASDLLLMLWRRVTPFDMDVTGDRVALARFLGRADLD
;
A
#
# COMPACT_ATOMS: atom_id res chain seq x y z
N MET A 1 -1.76 13.47 -3.71
CA MET A 1 -2.99 13.94 -2.97
C MET A 1 -2.58 14.91 -1.87
N VAL A 2 -3.54 15.68 -1.28
CA VAL A 2 -3.29 16.50 -0.08
C VAL A 2 -3.46 15.66 1.19
N PRO A 3 -2.76 15.98 2.30
CA PRO A 3 -2.81 15.19 3.53
C PRO A 3 -4.22 14.96 4.09
N GLU A 4 -5.10 15.95 4.02
CA GLU A 4 -6.48 15.86 4.49
C GLU A 4 -7.27 14.80 3.72
N ALA A 5 -7.01 14.66 2.41
CA ALA A 5 -7.65 13.63 1.60
C ALA A 5 -7.13 12.22 1.93
N HIS A 6 -5.83 12.06 2.22
CA HIS A 6 -5.30 10.80 2.72
C HIS A 6 -5.90 10.41 4.08
N LEU A 7 -6.06 11.38 5.00
CA LEU A 7 -6.69 11.13 6.31
C LEU A 7 -8.17 10.74 6.19
N ALA A 8 -8.89 11.26 5.20
CA ALA A 8 -10.26 10.83 4.93
C ALA A 8 -10.29 9.39 4.39
N CYS A 9 -9.42 9.05 3.43
CA CYS A 9 -9.30 7.68 2.91
C CYS A 9 -8.91 6.69 4.03
N LEU A 10 -7.95 7.04 4.88
CA LEU A 10 -7.58 6.22 6.04
C LEU A 10 -8.79 5.91 6.94
N GLU A 11 -9.65 6.89 7.22
CA GLU A 11 -10.85 6.71 8.04
C GLU A 11 -11.87 5.79 7.36
N ASP A 12 -12.17 6.04 6.08
CA ASP A 12 -13.15 5.27 5.31
C ASP A 12 -12.72 3.81 5.13
N ASP A 13 -11.46 3.57 4.78
CA ASP A 13 -10.90 2.24 4.61
C ASP A 13 -10.75 1.49 5.94
N ALA A 14 -10.43 2.18 7.04
CA ALA A 14 -10.41 1.58 8.37
C ALA A 14 -11.81 1.14 8.80
N LEU A 15 -12.86 1.93 8.55
CA LEU A 15 -14.24 1.54 8.79
C LEU A 15 -14.65 0.32 7.95
N ALA A 16 -14.22 0.25 6.70
CA ALA A 16 -14.53 -0.87 5.82
C ALA A 16 -13.79 -2.15 6.26
N LEU A 17 -12.49 -2.05 6.58
CA LEU A 17 -11.72 -3.17 7.11
C LEU A 17 -12.30 -3.69 8.44
N SER A 18 -12.67 -2.81 9.36
CA SER A 18 -13.33 -3.20 10.62
C SER A 18 -14.62 -4.01 10.39
N ARG A 19 -15.42 -3.67 9.36
CA ARG A 19 -16.60 -4.47 9.00
C ARG A 19 -16.21 -5.87 8.52
N ALA A 20 -15.18 -5.99 7.68
CA ALA A 20 -14.67 -7.29 7.24
C ALA A 20 -14.18 -8.13 8.44
N LEU A 21 -13.51 -7.50 9.41
CA LEU A 21 -13.03 -8.14 10.65
C LEU A 21 -14.16 -8.51 11.63
N SER A 22 -15.39 -8.09 11.41
CA SER A 22 -16.57 -8.54 12.18
C SER A 22 -17.17 -9.84 11.63
N GLY A 23 -16.63 -10.35 10.53
CA GLY A 23 -17.02 -11.59 9.88
C GLY A 23 -16.21 -12.82 10.35
N PRO A 24 -16.11 -13.86 9.51
CA PRO A 24 -15.44 -15.12 9.84
C PRO A 24 -13.90 -14.96 9.79
N LEU A 25 -13.28 -14.72 10.94
CA LEU A 25 -11.85 -14.43 11.09
C LEU A 25 -10.88 -15.54 10.65
N ALA A 26 -11.35 -16.79 10.52
CA ALA A 26 -10.53 -17.92 10.09
C ALA A 26 -10.37 -18.04 8.56
N VAL A 27 -10.97 -17.15 7.78
CA VAL A 27 -10.87 -17.15 6.30
C VAL A 27 -9.43 -16.85 5.91
N PRO A 28 -8.79 -17.68 5.04
CA PRO A 28 -7.45 -17.39 4.53
C PRO A 28 -7.43 -16.14 3.66
N VAL A 29 -6.36 -15.35 3.75
CA VAL A 29 -6.12 -14.17 2.91
C VAL A 29 -5.25 -14.57 1.72
N PRO A 30 -5.77 -14.56 0.48
CA PRO A 30 -5.03 -15.06 -0.68
C PRO A 30 -3.73 -14.31 -0.99
N SER A 31 -3.71 -13.00 -0.72
CA SER A 31 -2.57 -12.11 -1.00
C SER A 31 -1.43 -12.24 0.01
N THR A 32 -1.67 -12.83 1.19
CA THR A 32 -0.68 -13.08 2.25
C THR A 32 -0.71 -14.55 2.65
N PRO A 33 -0.04 -15.45 1.92
CA PRO A 33 -0.09 -16.88 2.16
C PRO A 33 0.25 -17.25 3.61
N GLY A 34 -0.60 -18.05 4.24
CA GLY A 34 -0.46 -18.45 5.65
C GLY A 34 -1.17 -17.52 6.65
N TRP A 35 -1.71 -16.41 6.22
CA TRP A 35 -2.52 -15.53 7.07
C TRP A 35 -4.01 -15.79 6.92
N THR A 36 -4.71 -15.52 8.00
CA THR A 36 -6.18 -15.43 8.06
C THR A 36 -6.59 -13.96 8.25
N LEU A 37 -7.88 -13.66 8.12
CA LEU A 37 -8.41 -12.32 8.45
C LEU A 37 -8.07 -11.89 9.88
N ARG A 38 -7.98 -12.83 10.83
CA ARG A 38 -7.50 -12.56 12.20
C ARG A 38 -6.07 -12.03 12.19
N ASP A 39 -5.18 -12.66 11.43
CA ASP A 39 -3.77 -12.27 11.36
C ASP A 39 -3.61 -10.93 10.67
N LEU A 40 -4.35 -10.71 9.58
CA LEU A 40 -4.38 -9.44 8.86
C LEU A 40 -4.86 -8.29 9.76
N GLY A 41 -5.98 -8.47 10.48
CA GLY A 41 -6.53 -7.46 11.37
C GLY A 41 -5.59 -7.11 12.53
N PHE A 42 -4.92 -8.14 13.10
CA PHE A 42 -3.90 -7.91 14.13
C PHE A 42 -2.68 -7.17 13.58
N HIS A 43 -2.20 -7.55 12.40
CA HIS A 43 -1.07 -6.89 11.75
C HIS A 43 -1.36 -5.39 11.55
N VAL A 44 -2.43 -5.05 10.83
CA VAL A 44 -2.74 -3.63 10.51
C VAL A 44 -3.01 -2.81 11.76
N GLY A 45 -3.72 -3.39 12.74
CA GLY A 45 -3.95 -2.74 14.03
C GLY A 45 -2.66 -2.52 14.83
N GLY A 46 -1.67 -3.40 14.69
CA GLY A 46 -0.32 -3.26 15.23
C GLY A 46 0.45 -2.14 14.53
N VAL A 47 0.40 -2.10 13.20
CA VAL A 47 1.02 -1.05 12.36
C VAL A 47 0.46 0.33 12.73
N HIS A 48 -0.86 0.47 12.90
CA HIS A 48 -1.46 1.74 13.32
C HIS A 48 -0.94 2.19 14.69
N ARG A 49 -0.80 1.29 15.67
CA ARG A 49 -0.29 1.62 17.01
C ARG A 49 1.19 1.96 17.01
N PHE A 50 1.96 1.28 16.18
CA PHE A 50 3.37 1.58 15.96
C PHE A 50 3.54 3.01 15.43
N TRP A 51 2.81 3.38 14.38
CA TRP A 51 2.93 4.73 13.82
C TRP A 51 2.32 5.82 14.71
N ASP A 52 1.26 5.51 15.47
CA ASP A 52 0.80 6.42 16.54
C ASP A 52 1.92 6.71 17.55
N PHE A 53 2.61 5.66 18.00
CA PHE A 53 3.75 5.82 18.92
C PHE A 53 4.85 6.67 18.29
N VAL A 54 5.28 6.36 17.07
CA VAL A 54 6.36 7.09 16.37
C VAL A 54 6.04 8.58 16.25
N VAL A 55 4.84 8.91 15.75
CA VAL A 55 4.43 10.30 15.53
C VAL A 55 4.20 11.03 16.86
N ARG A 56 3.49 10.44 17.79
CA ARG A 56 3.16 11.05 19.09
C ARG A 56 4.39 11.36 19.92
N THR A 57 5.37 10.45 19.93
CA THR A 57 6.60 10.64 20.70
C THR A 57 7.68 11.42 19.95
N GLY A 58 7.60 11.51 18.61
CA GLY A 58 8.66 12.02 17.77
C GLY A 58 9.88 11.09 17.76
N ALA A 59 9.65 9.78 17.82
CA ALA A 59 10.72 8.79 17.81
C ALA A 59 11.59 8.93 16.55
N THR A 60 12.90 8.82 16.73
CA THR A 60 13.92 8.88 15.67
C THR A 60 14.50 7.50 15.33
N THR A 61 14.02 6.46 16.00
CA THR A 61 14.34 5.04 15.76
C THR A 61 13.04 4.22 15.81
N ASN A 62 13.07 3.00 15.32
CA ASN A 62 11.95 2.05 15.43
C ASN A 62 11.91 1.32 16.79
N GLU A 63 12.85 1.63 17.68
CA GLU A 63 12.94 1.00 18.98
C GLU A 63 12.00 1.65 20.02
N GLY A 64 11.62 0.87 21.03
CA GLY A 64 10.84 1.36 22.17
C GLY A 64 9.33 1.43 21.92
N ALA A 65 8.85 1.04 20.77
CA ALA A 65 7.41 0.87 20.56
C ALA A 65 6.89 -0.23 21.53
N PRO A 66 5.78 0.01 22.24
CA PRO A 66 5.22 -0.99 23.13
C PRO A 66 4.82 -2.26 22.36
N ALA A 67 5.13 -3.42 22.94
CA ALA A 67 4.60 -4.67 22.42
C ALA A 67 3.05 -4.65 22.49
N VAL A 68 2.43 -5.12 21.44
CA VAL A 68 0.96 -5.16 21.31
C VAL A 68 0.49 -6.58 21.51
N GLU A 69 -0.36 -6.78 22.50
CA GLU A 69 -1.00 -8.09 22.72
C GLU A 69 -2.17 -8.27 21.73
N ARG A 70 -2.30 -9.51 21.24
CA ARG A 70 -3.42 -9.86 20.35
C ARG A 70 -4.70 -9.91 21.19
N PRO A 71 -5.76 -9.18 20.79
CA PRO A 71 -7.05 -9.28 21.44
C PRO A 71 -7.74 -10.59 21.12
N ASP A 72 -8.77 -10.93 21.89
CA ASP A 72 -9.68 -12.01 21.56
C ASP A 72 -10.44 -11.71 20.26
N ASP A 73 -10.92 -12.75 19.59
CA ASP A 73 -11.55 -12.67 18.27
C ASP A 73 -12.76 -11.72 18.24
N ASP A 74 -13.59 -11.77 19.27
CA ASP A 74 -14.78 -10.92 19.40
C ASP A 74 -14.44 -9.44 19.65
N ALA A 75 -13.25 -9.15 20.15
CA ALA A 75 -12.75 -7.79 20.36
C ALA A 75 -11.93 -7.24 19.20
N LEU A 76 -11.48 -8.08 18.24
CA LEU A 76 -10.49 -7.70 17.22
C LEU A 76 -10.94 -6.52 16.38
N SER A 77 -12.17 -6.53 15.89
CA SER A 77 -12.70 -5.45 15.03
C SER A 77 -12.72 -4.10 15.77
N GLY A 78 -13.22 -4.08 17.01
CA GLY A 78 -13.23 -2.88 17.85
C GLY A 78 -11.82 -2.41 18.21
N TRP A 79 -10.95 -3.34 18.61
CA TRP A 79 -9.56 -3.05 18.91
C TRP A 79 -8.82 -2.44 17.71
N PHE A 80 -9.02 -2.98 16.50
CA PHE A 80 -8.45 -2.42 15.27
C PHE A 80 -8.94 -0.99 15.05
N LEU A 81 -10.25 -0.76 15.10
CA LEU A 81 -10.86 0.54 14.84
C LEU A 81 -10.43 1.61 15.85
N ASP A 82 -10.30 1.25 17.13
CA ASP A 82 -9.78 2.15 18.17
C ASP A 82 -8.36 2.60 17.87
N GLY A 83 -7.50 1.67 17.39
CA GLY A 83 -6.14 1.98 16.98
C GLY A 83 -6.07 2.92 15.78
N ALA A 84 -6.88 2.67 14.76
CA ALA A 84 -7.00 3.53 13.58
C ALA A 84 -7.47 4.96 13.96
N ALA A 85 -8.50 5.06 14.80
CA ALA A 85 -9.00 6.34 15.28
C ALA A 85 -7.97 7.10 16.13
N GLN A 86 -7.19 6.41 16.95
CA GLN A 86 -6.12 7.02 17.73
C GLN A 86 -5.01 7.55 16.83
N LEU A 87 -4.53 6.73 15.88
CA LEU A 87 -3.53 7.14 14.90
C LEU A 87 -4.00 8.38 14.14
N ARG A 88 -5.22 8.37 13.62
CA ARG A 88 -5.78 9.50 12.88
C ARG A 88 -5.77 10.79 13.69
N ARG A 89 -6.17 10.74 14.98
CA ARG A 89 -6.09 11.93 15.88
C ARG A 89 -4.67 12.44 15.98
N THR A 90 -3.71 11.55 16.25
CA THR A 90 -2.29 11.90 16.34
C THR A 90 -1.76 12.55 15.05
N LEU A 91 -2.16 12.01 13.87
CA LEU A 91 -1.74 12.54 12.59
C LEU A 91 -2.35 13.92 12.27
N VAL A 92 -3.60 14.15 12.65
CA VAL A 92 -4.29 15.46 12.49
C VAL A 92 -3.62 16.54 13.33
N ASP A 93 -3.21 16.21 14.55
CA ASP A 93 -2.64 17.18 15.50
C ASP A 93 -1.14 17.45 15.26
N ALA A 94 -0.46 16.59 14.51
CA ALA A 94 0.99 16.69 14.30
C ALA A 94 1.35 17.63 13.13
N PRO A 95 2.37 18.51 13.30
CA PRO A 95 2.88 19.31 12.17
C PRO A 95 3.42 18.40 11.05
N LEU A 96 3.00 18.65 9.80
CA LEU A 96 3.32 17.81 8.63
C LEU A 96 4.83 17.62 8.42
N GLY A 97 5.63 18.67 8.61
CA GLY A 97 7.09 18.63 8.45
C GLY A 97 7.85 18.15 9.69
N ARG A 98 7.16 17.71 10.76
CA ARG A 98 7.83 17.17 11.95
C ARG A 98 8.56 15.89 11.57
N LYS A 99 9.87 15.85 11.87
CA LYS A 99 10.71 14.70 11.61
C LYS A 99 10.40 13.58 12.59
N VAL A 100 10.27 12.38 12.06
CA VAL A 100 10.02 11.13 12.78
C VAL A 100 10.79 10.01 12.11
N TRP A 101 10.98 8.90 12.80
CA TRP A 101 11.58 7.72 12.20
C TRP A 101 10.77 7.23 11.00
N SER A 102 11.49 6.79 9.97
CA SER A 102 10.96 6.02 8.85
C SER A 102 12.03 5.08 8.32
N TRP A 103 11.62 4.00 7.70
CA TRP A 103 12.49 3.09 6.95
C TRP A 103 12.78 3.59 5.53
N SER A 104 12.07 4.63 5.06
CA SER A 104 12.24 5.21 3.74
C SER A 104 13.12 6.46 3.78
N GLN A 105 13.40 7.01 2.59
CA GLN A 105 14.07 8.31 2.46
C GLN A 105 13.23 9.50 2.95
N HIS A 106 11.93 9.29 3.20
CA HIS A 106 11.00 10.28 3.73
C HIS A 106 10.83 10.06 5.23
N ASP A 107 11.09 11.07 6.03
CA ASP A 107 11.23 11.00 7.48
C ASP A 107 10.34 12.01 8.23
N ASP A 108 9.13 12.29 7.70
CA ASP A 108 8.21 13.25 8.29
C ASP A 108 6.76 12.76 8.40
N VAL A 109 5.95 13.51 9.13
CA VAL A 109 4.54 13.18 9.37
C VAL A 109 3.74 13.14 8.07
N ALA A 110 4.06 13.96 7.06
CA ALA A 110 3.36 13.93 5.78
C ALA A 110 3.53 12.58 5.08
N PHE A 111 4.73 12.00 5.14
CA PHE A 111 4.96 10.64 4.67
C PHE A 111 4.13 9.61 5.44
N VAL A 112 4.10 9.70 6.77
CA VAL A 112 3.33 8.75 7.60
C VAL A 112 1.84 8.80 7.26
N ILE A 113 1.28 10.00 7.04
CA ILE A 113 -0.12 10.16 6.61
C ILE A 113 -0.38 9.43 5.29
N ARG A 114 0.47 9.64 4.27
CA ARG A 114 0.38 8.98 2.98
C ARG A 114 0.48 7.46 3.12
N ARG A 115 1.53 6.98 3.80
CA ARG A 115 1.79 5.55 3.97
C ARG A 115 0.64 4.84 4.67
N MET A 116 0.07 5.45 5.73
CA MET A 116 -1.01 4.82 6.48
C MET A 116 -2.34 4.78 5.71
N ALA A 117 -2.59 5.75 4.85
CA ALA A 117 -3.73 5.69 3.94
C ALA A 117 -3.57 4.54 2.92
N GLN A 118 -2.40 4.41 2.27
CA GLN A 118 -2.12 3.35 1.31
C GLN A 118 -2.11 1.95 1.95
N GLU A 119 -1.47 1.81 3.12
CA GLU A 119 -1.42 0.58 3.90
C GLU A 119 -2.83 0.08 4.24
N THR A 120 -3.66 0.98 4.76
CA THR A 120 -5.02 0.63 5.17
C THR A 120 -5.90 0.28 3.98
N ALA A 121 -5.80 1.03 2.88
CA ALA A 121 -6.53 0.78 1.65
C ALA A 121 -6.16 -0.58 1.04
N MET A 122 -4.87 -0.91 0.98
CA MET A 122 -4.39 -2.20 0.46
C MET A 122 -4.92 -3.37 1.29
N HIS A 123 -4.81 -3.29 2.60
CA HIS A 123 -5.27 -4.36 3.48
C HIS A 123 -6.79 -4.42 3.66
N ARG A 124 -7.52 -3.31 3.46
CA ARG A 124 -8.97 -3.35 3.29
C ARG A 124 -9.33 -4.18 2.05
N TRP A 125 -8.63 -3.95 0.92
CA TRP A 125 -8.82 -4.74 -0.28
C TRP A 125 -8.50 -6.23 -0.04
N ASP A 126 -7.39 -6.53 0.63
CA ASP A 126 -7.00 -7.90 0.96
C ASP A 126 -8.09 -8.63 1.77
N ALA A 127 -8.69 -7.95 2.76
CA ALA A 127 -9.76 -8.51 3.58
C ALA A 127 -11.05 -8.72 2.78
N GLU A 128 -11.45 -7.75 1.97
CA GLU A 128 -12.64 -7.87 1.12
C GLU A 128 -12.45 -8.96 0.05
N ASN A 129 -11.24 -9.08 -0.52
CA ASN A 129 -10.91 -10.14 -1.47
C ASN A 129 -11.01 -11.54 -0.83
N ALA A 130 -10.56 -11.70 0.41
CA ALA A 130 -10.70 -12.96 1.14
C ALA A 130 -12.16 -13.35 1.35
N LEU A 131 -13.06 -12.38 1.45
CA LEU A 131 -14.50 -12.59 1.59
C LEU A 131 -15.24 -12.70 0.24
N GLY A 132 -14.56 -12.48 -0.88
CA GLY A 132 -15.17 -12.44 -2.23
C GLY A 132 -15.95 -11.15 -2.51
N GLU A 133 -15.66 -10.07 -1.81
CA GLU A 133 -16.38 -8.78 -1.86
C GLU A 133 -15.45 -7.60 -2.21
N ALA A 134 -14.29 -7.88 -2.82
CA ALA A 134 -13.27 -6.87 -3.11
C ALA A 134 -13.82 -5.71 -3.95
N ARG A 135 -13.64 -4.51 -3.44
CA ARG A 135 -13.92 -3.25 -4.16
C ARG A 135 -12.62 -2.59 -4.59
N PRO A 136 -12.61 -1.83 -5.69
CA PRO A 136 -11.43 -1.07 -6.10
C PRO A 136 -10.85 -0.21 -4.98
N ILE A 137 -9.58 0.17 -5.12
CA ILE A 137 -8.98 1.24 -4.31
C ILE A 137 -9.54 2.57 -4.79
N GLU A 138 -10.27 3.25 -3.92
CA GLU A 138 -10.98 4.50 -4.21
C GLU A 138 -10.64 5.58 -3.16
N PRO A 139 -10.74 6.86 -3.56
CA PRO A 139 -10.99 7.37 -4.92
C PRO A 139 -9.83 7.07 -5.88
N THR A 140 -10.05 7.24 -7.19
CA THR A 140 -9.01 7.01 -8.23
C THR A 140 -7.72 7.75 -7.92
N GLU A 141 -7.79 8.94 -7.34
CA GLU A 141 -6.62 9.74 -6.93
C GLU A 141 -5.78 9.03 -5.86
N LEU A 142 -6.39 8.24 -4.96
CA LEU A 142 -5.66 7.44 -3.98
C LEU A 142 -4.89 6.31 -4.67
N ALA A 143 -5.53 5.61 -5.60
CA ALA A 143 -4.87 4.56 -6.36
C ALA A 143 -3.71 5.11 -7.22
N VAL A 144 -3.92 6.25 -7.87
CA VAL A 144 -2.89 6.98 -8.64
C VAL A 144 -1.71 7.38 -7.74
N ASP A 145 -1.99 7.92 -6.54
CA ASP A 145 -0.97 8.27 -5.56
C ASP A 145 -0.25 7.03 -5.01
N GLY A 146 -0.96 5.91 -4.88
CA GLY A 146 -0.39 4.63 -4.48
C GLY A 146 0.60 4.05 -5.48
N VAL A 147 0.35 4.21 -6.80
CA VAL A 147 1.34 3.85 -7.82
C VAL A 147 2.60 4.70 -7.68
N ASP A 148 2.48 6.01 -7.44
CA ASP A 148 3.65 6.86 -7.19
C ASP A 148 4.38 6.42 -5.91
N GLU A 149 3.66 6.16 -4.81
CA GLU A 149 4.26 5.75 -3.55
C GLU A 149 5.00 4.41 -3.70
N PHE A 150 4.45 3.46 -4.46
CA PHE A 150 5.11 2.19 -4.74
C PHE A 150 6.51 2.40 -5.32
N PHE A 151 6.62 3.27 -6.32
CA PHE A 151 7.91 3.60 -6.93
C PHE A 151 8.83 4.46 -6.04
N ASP A 152 8.26 5.26 -5.16
CA ASP A 152 9.03 6.09 -4.23
C ASP A 152 9.61 5.29 -3.06
N THR A 153 8.94 4.20 -2.64
CA THR A 153 9.23 3.60 -1.34
C THR A 153 9.42 2.08 -1.35
N GLN A 154 8.76 1.34 -2.25
CA GLN A 154 8.74 -0.13 -2.20
C GLN A 154 9.73 -0.79 -3.15
N ILE A 155 10.30 -0.03 -4.07
CA ILE A 155 11.30 -0.56 -4.98
C ILE A 155 12.66 -0.46 -4.31
N ALA A 156 13.17 -1.62 -3.89
CA ALA A 156 14.49 -1.74 -3.30
C ALA A 156 15.59 -1.30 -4.29
N GLU A 157 16.65 -0.67 -3.75
CA GLU A 157 17.83 -0.31 -4.52
C GLU A 157 18.56 -1.53 -5.09
N ASP A 158 18.37 -2.71 -4.48
CA ASP A 158 18.98 -3.98 -4.90
C ASP A 158 18.10 -4.77 -5.87
N PHE A 159 17.95 -4.26 -7.08
CA PHE A 159 17.34 -5.01 -8.18
C PHE A 159 18.26 -6.15 -8.63
N LEU A 160 17.88 -7.37 -8.32
CA LEU A 160 18.63 -8.55 -8.69
C LEU A 160 18.52 -8.85 -10.20
N GLY A 161 19.65 -8.84 -10.90
CA GLY A 161 19.78 -9.30 -12.29
C GLY A 161 19.97 -8.18 -13.32
N PRO A 162 20.18 -8.53 -14.60
CA PRO A 162 20.38 -7.56 -15.67
C PRO A 162 19.12 -6.71 -15.85
N GLY A 163 19.31 -5.40 -15.91
CA GLY A 163 18.27 -4.43 -16.19
C GLY A 163 18.01 -4.25 -17.69
N GLY A 164 17.23 -3.26 -18.02
CA GLY A 164 16.95 -2.82 -19.38
C GLY A 164 15.47 -2.76 -19.72
N GLU A 165 14.60 -3.29 -18.86
CA GLU A 165 13.15 -3.26 -19.10
C GLU A 165 12.60 -1.83 -18.93
N ARG A 166 11.70 -1.46 -19.86
CA ARG A 166 10.91 -0.24 -19.82
C ARG A 166 9.43 -0.62 -19.83
N ILE A 167 8.72 -0.32 -18.74
CA ILE A 167 7.32 -0.68 -18.58
C ILE A 167 6.45 0.58 -18.52
N GLY A 168 5.54 0.68 -19.46
CA GLY A 168 4.50 1.70 -19.47
C GLY A 168 3.28 1.26 -18.68
N LEU A 169 2.77 2.12 -17.80
CA LEU A 169 1.50 1.94 -17.10
C LEU A 169 0.55 3.05 -17.52
N VAL A 170 -0.68 2.72 -17.88
CA VAL A 170 -1.67 3.64 -18.43
C VAL A 170 -2.99 3.47 -17.69
N ALA A 171 -3.36 4.45 -16.87
CA ALA A 171 -4.67 4.44 -16.23
C ALA A 171 -5.78 4.62 -17.28
N SER A 172 -6.75 3.70 -17.31
CA SER A 172 -7.89 3.75 -18.23
C SER A 172 -9.02 4.67 -17.73
N ASP A 173 -9.01 4.96 -16.44
CA ASP A 173 -10.00 5.75 -15.69
C ASP A 173 -9.51 7.18 -15.38
N GLY A 174 -8.39 7.60 -15.99
CA GLY A 174 -7.84 8.94 -15.79
C GLY A 174 -6.66 9.28 -16.71
N PRO A 175 -6.09 10.46 -16.55
CA PRO A 175 -4.97 10.91 -17.39
C PRO A 175 -3.61 10.37 -16.95
N ALA A 176 -3.54 9.61 -15.84
CA ALA A 176 -2.28 9.19 -15.26
C ALA A 176 -1.55 8.17 -16.16
N ARG A 177 -0.25 8.41 -16.34
CA ARG A 177 0.67 7.58 -17.13
C ARG A 177 1.99 7.51 -16.42
N TRP A 178 2.63 6.35 -16.45
CA TRP A 178 3.95 6.13 -15.87
C TRP A 178 4.84 5.38 -16.84
N LEU A 179 6.11 5.72 -16.83
CA LEU A 179 7.16 4.96 -17.49
C LEU A 179 8.19 4.57 -16.44
N ALA A 180 8.22 3.29 -16.09
CA ALA A 180 9.21 2.68 -15.25
C ALA A 180 10.36 2.16 -16.11
N THR A 181 11.60 2.47 -15.72
CA THR A 181 12.82 2.03 -16.42
C THR A 181 13.74 1.36 -15.41
N VAL A 182 14.14 0.13 -15.71
CA VAL A 182 15.12 -0.63 -14.94
C VAL A 182 16.49 -0.44 -15.57
N ALA A 183 17.41 0.16 -14.84
CA ALA A 183 18.79 0.37 -15.32
C ALA A 183 19.77 0.34 -14.14
N ASP A 184 20.93 -0.25 -14.35
CA ASP A 184 22.06 -0.21 -13.41
C ASP A 184 21.69 -0.66 -11.97
N GLY A 185 20.80 -1.66 -11.85
CA GLY A 185 20.37 -2.21 -10.56
C GLY A 185 19.32 -1.37 -9.82
N SER A 186 18.78 -0.33 -10.47
CA SER A 186 17.74 0.53 -9.90
C SER A 186 16.52 0.64 -10.81
N VAL A 187 15.39 1.07 -10.26
CA VAL A 187 14.20 1.45 -11.03
C VAL A 187 13.95 2.94 -10.88
N THR A 188 13.75 3.59 -12.00
CA THR A 188 13.24 4.97 -12.03
C THR A 188 11.84 4.97 -12.62
N CYS A 189 10.94 5.78 -12.08
CA CYS A 189 9.60 5.95 -12.62
C CYS A 189 9.30 7.43 -12.81
N VAL A 190 8.78 7.77 -13.98
CA VAL A 190 8.35 9.14 -14.29
C VAL A 190 6.90 9.16 -14.76
N ARG A 191 6.20 10.24 -14.45
CA ARG A 191 4.85 10.51 -14.95
C ARG A 191 4.91 10.95 -16.41
N ALA A 192 5.09 9.98 -17.31
CA ALA A 192 5.21 10.23 -18.76
C ALA A 192 4.75 9.03 -19.56
N GLU A 193 4.48 9.24 -20.85
CA GLU A 193 4.46 8.22 -21.89
C GLU A 193 5.85 8.17 -22.57
N GLY A 194 6.21 7.00 -23.08
CA GLY A 194 7.45 6.80 -23.81
C GLY A 194 7.52 5.42 -24.45
N GLU A 195 8.59 5.17 -25.20
CA GLU A 195 8.86 3.84 -25.70
C GLU A 195 9.02 2.87 -24.53
N ALA A 196 8.33 1.74 -24.58
CA ALA A 196 8.34 0.71 -23.57
C ALA A 196 8.35 -0.67 -24.20
N ASP A 197 8.97 -1.64 -23.52
CA ASP A 197 8.98 -3.04 -23.96
C ASP A 197 7.59 -3.66 -23.79
N ALA A 198 6.90 -3.29 -22.71
CA ALA A 198 5.49 -3.64 -22.50
C ALA A 198 4.72 -2.44 -21.92
N VAL A 199 3.43 -2.37 -22.29
CA VAL A 199 2.48 -1.40 -21.75
C VAL A 199 1.29 -2.11 -21.16
N VAL A 200 0.93 -1.77 -19.93
CA VAL A 200 -0.27 -2.25 -19.24
C VAL A 200 -1.29 -1.13 -19.17
N ARG A 201 -2.49 -1.36 -19.66
CA ARG A 201 -3.64 -0.46 -19.55
C ARG A 201 -4.70 -1.10 -18.66
N ALA A 202 -5.01 -0.47 -17.54
CA ALA A 202 -6.05 -0.91 -16.60
C ALA A 202 -6.54 0.29 -15.77
N SER A 203 -7.51 0.11 -14.88
CA SER A 203 -7.86 1.13 -13.89
C SER A 203 -6.64 1.45 -13.00
N ALA A 204 -6.58 2.65 -12.41
CA ALA A 204 -5.50 3.00 -11.49
C ALA A 204 -5.44 2.03 -10.29
N SER A 205 -6.61 1.59 -9.80
CA SER A 205 -6.71 0.56 -8.75
C SER A 205 -6.07 -0.75 -9.19
N ASP A 206 -6.40 -1.25 -10.39
CA ASP A 206 -5.85 -2.52 -10.86
C ASP A 206 -4.33 -2.42 -11.13
N LEU A 207 -3.85 -1.29 -11.63
CA LEU A 207 -2.41 -1.05 -11.80
C LEU A 207 -1.69 -1.10 -10.45
N LEU A 208 -2.23 -0.46 -9.42
CA LEU A 208 -1.69 -0.49 -8.07
C LEU A 208 -1.69 -1.92 -7.50
N LEU A 209 -2.83 -2.60 -7.59
CA LEU A 209 -2.98 -3.99 -7.11
C LEU A 209 -2.05 -4.96 -7.85
N MET A 210 -1.83 -4.76 -9.14
CA MET A 210 -0.86 -5.53 -9.93
C MET A 210 0.58 -5.32 -9.43
N LEU A 211 0.98 -4.07 -9.18
CA LEU A 211 2.32 -3.78 -8.64
C LEU A 211 2.55 -4.47 -7.31
N TRP A 212 1.55 -4.50 -6.44
CA TRP A 212 1.56 -5.21 -5.17
C TRP A 212 1.27 -6.72 -5.29
N ARG A 213 1.19 -7.28 -6.53
CA ARG A 213 0.92 -8.70 -6.81
C ARG A 213 -0.39 -9.24 -6.22
N ARG A 214 -1.37 -8.37 -5.97
CA ARG A 214 -2.72 -8.75 -5.53
C ARG A 214 -3.57 -9.28 -6.66
N VAL A 215 -3.36 -8.75 -7.87
CA VAL A 215 -3.99 -9.21 -9.11
C VAL A 215 -2.93 -9.51 -10.16
N THR A 216 -3.24 -10.41 -11.07
CA THR A 216 -2.33 -10.75 -12.17
C THR A 216 -2.63 -9.86 -13.38
N PRO A 217 -1.63 -9.54 -14.23
CA PRO A 217 -1.87 -8.80 -15.47
C PRO A 217 -2.52 -9.66 -16.56
N PHE A 218 -2.99 -10.88 -16.24
CA PHE A 218 -3.48 -11.83 -17.23
C PHE A 218 -4.74 -11.32 -17.96
N ASP A 219 -5.65 -10.71 -17.22
CA ASP A 219 -6.92 -10.18 -17.73
C ASP A 219 -6.85 -8.68 -18.09
N MET A 220 -5.66 -8.06 -17.98
CA MET A 220 -5.44 -6.66 -18.34
C MET A 220 -5.08 -6.52 -19.83
N ASP A 221 -5.32 -5.33 -20.38
CA ASP A 221 -4.85 -4.96 -21.72
C ASP A 221 -3.33 -4.74 -21.69
N VAL A 222 -2.59 -5.78 -22.07
CA VAL A 222 -1.12 -5.78 -22.12
C VAL A 222 -0.65 -5.89 -23.55
N THR A 223 0.09 -4.89 -24.02
CA THR A 223 0.77 -4.88 -25.32
C THR A 223 2.28 -4.96 -25.14
N GLY A 224 2.99 -5.52 -26.13
CA GLY A 224 4.45 -5.70 -26.09
C GLY A 224 4.91 -6.99 -25.42
N ASP A 225 6.10 -6.96 -24.81
CA ASP A 225 6.78 -8.14 -24.24
C ASP A 225 6.25 -8.48 -22.83
N ARG A 226 5.37 -9.47 -22.75
CA ARG A 226 4.84 -9.99 -21.48
C ARG A 226 5.91 -10.63 -20.58
N VAL A 227 7.04 -11.10 -21.15
CA VAL A 227 8.15 -11.66 -20.37
C VAL A 227 8.92 -10.55 -19.66
N ALA A 228 9.12 -9.42 -20.34
CA ALA A 228 9.70 -8.23 -19.71
C ALA A 228 8.84 -7.73 -18.54
N LEU A 229 7.51 -7.67 -18.74
CA LEU A 229 6.58 -7.32 -17.66
C LEU A 229 6.67 -8.30 -16.48
N ALA A 230 6.68 -9.60 -16.74
CA ALA A 230 6.77 -10.61 -15.68
C ALA A 230 8.10 -10.51 -14.90
N ARG A 231 9.23 -10.27 -15.59
CA ARG A 231 10.52 -10.00 -14.93
C ARG A 231 10.46 -8.75 -14.06
N PHE A 232 9.92 -7.67 -14.58
CA PHE A 232 9.75 -6.41 -13.83
C PHE A 232 8.95 -6.63 -12.54
N LEU A 233 7.77 -7.23 -12.64
CA LEU A 233 6.92 -7.52 -11.46
C LEU A 233 7.59 -8.49 -10.47
N GLY A 234 8.46 -9.38 -10.95
CA GLY A 234 9.20 -10.32 -10.10
C GLY A 234 10.33 -9.70 -9.29
N ARG A 235 10.70 -8.43 -9.54
CA ARG A 235 11.85 -7.79 -8.93
C ARG A 235 11.58 -7.11 -7.60
N ALA A 236 10.38 -6.59 -7.39
CA ALA A 236 10.03 -5.94 -6.13
C ALA A 236 10.06 -6.96 -4.98
N ASP A 237 10.80 -6.66 -3.91
CA ASP A 237 10.67 -7.37 -2.65
C ASP A 237 9.46 -6.78 -1.91
N LEU A 238 8.45 -7.61 -1.69
CA LEU A 238 7.16 -7.19 -1.10
C LEU A 238 6.89 -7.93 0.22
N ASP A 239 7.89 -8.61 0.78
CA ASP A 239 7.80 -9.36 2.04
C ASP A 239 8.03 -8.48 3.28
#